data_a94b18f444d9b15868c4ee84ed82977d
#
_entry.id   a94b18f444d9b15868c4ee84ed82977d
#
_cell.length_a   1.000
_cell.length_b   1.000
_cell.length_c   1.000
_cell.angle_alpha   90.00
_cell.angle_beta   90.00
_cell.angle_gamma   90.00
#
_symmetry.space_group_name_H-M   'P 1'
#
loop_
_entity.id
_entity.type
_entity.pdbx_description
1 polymer ?
#
loop_
_entity_poly.entity_id
_entity_poly.type
_entity_poly.pdbx_seq_one_letter_code
_entity_poly.pdbx_strand_id
1 'polypeptide(L)'
;MNNCGISRWDDPNEINARLKALTSQPIWEVTDDYYNNVILKYFDEKCKASKAVYEESKEYIPGGVQHNLAFNKPFPMCMARADGAYLYDKDGNQYIDFLQAGGPTILGSNYPVI
;
A
#
# COMPACT_ATOMS: atom_id res chain seq x y z
N MET A 1 20.48 -30.78 -19.29
CA MET A 1 19.13 -30.16 -19.41
C MET A 1 19.17 -28.88 -18.63
N ASN A 2 19.08 -27.74 -19.31
CA ASN A 2 19.09 -26.42 -18.66
C ASN A 2 17.83 -26.29 -17.84
N ASN A 3 18.04 -26.12 -16.54
CA ASN A 3 16.98 -25.90 -15.59
C ASN A 3 16.44 -24.46 -15.82
N CYS A 4 15.40 -24.35 -16.65
CA CYS A 4 14.75 -23.08 -16.95
C CYS A 4 14.00 -22.57 -15.72
N GLY A 5 14.72 -22.09 -14.69
CA GLY A 5 14.23 -21.17 -13.67
C GLY A 5 12.86 -21.41 -13.03
N ILE A 6 12.25 -22.57 -13.23
CA ILE A 6 11.00 -22.92 -12.54
C ILE A 6 11.39 -23.25 -11.10
N SER A 7 11.04 -22.35 -10.21
CA SER A 7 11.18 -22.59 -8.76
C SER A 7 10.52 -23.92 -8.43
N ARG A 8 11.23 -24.77 -7.70
CA ARG A 8 10.62 -25.96 -7.11
C ARG A 8 9.52 -25.49 -6.19
N TRP A 9 8.34 -26.00 -6.39
CA TRP A 9 7.25 -25.79 -5.45
C TRP A 9 7.59 -26.52 -4.15
N ASP A 10 7.47 -25.85 -3.03
CA ASP A 10 7.59 -26.46 -1.72
C ASP A 10 6.50 -27.54 -1.54
N ASP A 11 6.80 -28.58 -0.77
CA ASP A 11 5.81 -29.60 -0.45
C ASP A 11 4.57 -28.95 0.21
N PRO A 12 3.36 -29.22 -0.29
CA PRO A 12 2.13 -28.66 0.29
C PRO A 12 1.98 -28.93 1.79
N ASN A 13 2.49 -30.04 2.29
CA ASN A 13 2.46 -30.36 3.71
C ASN A 13 3.39 -29.46 4.51
N GLU A 14 4.57 -29.12 3.97
CA GLU A 14 5.49 -28.16 4.58
C GLU A 14 4.90 -26.75 4.59
N ILE A 15 4.27 -26.32 3.48
CA ILE A 15 3.57 -25.03 3.39
C ILE A 15 2.47 -24.97 4.45
N ASN A 16 1.63 -25.99 4.53
CA ASN A 16 0.54 -26.06 5.51
C ASN A 16 1.04 -26.08 6.96
N ALA A 17 2.14 -26.77 7.24
CA ALA A 17 2.75 -26.78 8.56
C ALA A 17 3.28 -25.39 8.95
N ARG A 18 3.94 -24.68 8.03
CA ARG A 18 4.41 -23.28 8.24
C ARG A 18 3.25 -22.33 8.46
N LEU A 19 2.18 -22.45 7.64
CA LEU A 19 0.98 -21.64 7.79
C LEU A 19 0.31 -21.88 9.15
N LYS A 20 0.17 -23.12 9.56
CA LYS A 20 -0.39 -23.47 10.86
C LYS A 20 0.45 -22.92 12.01
N ALA A 21 1.77 -23.01 11.92
CA ALA A 21 2.68 -22.45 12.91
C ALA A 21 2.56 -20.92 12.98
N LEU A 22 2.46 -20.25 11.83
CA LEU A 22 2.29 -18.80 11.75
C LEU A 22 0.93 -18.35 12.33
N THR A 23 -0.16 -19.02 11.97
CA THR A 23 -1.51 -18.68 12.44
C THR A 23 -1.75 -19.03 13.92
N SER A 24 -0.90 -19.85 14.53
CA SER A 24 -0.96 -20.14 15.96
C SER A 24 -0.23 -19.10 16.83
N GLN A 25 0.53 -18.19 16.22
CA GLN A 25 1.17 -17.10 16.94
C GLN A 25 0.15 -16.03 17.35
N PRO A 26 0.36 -15.36 18.49
CA PRO A 26 -0.48 -14.23 18.87
C PRO A 26 -0.46 -13.15 17.78
N ILE A 27 -1.64 -12.64 17.43
CA ILE A 27 -1.76 -11.50 16.52
C ILE A 27 -1.28 -10.26 17.28
N TRP A 28 -0.40 -9.48 16.63
CA TRP A 28 -0.06 -8.17 17.15
C TRP A 28 -1.27 -7.24 17.04
N GLU A 29 -1.74 -6.76 18.17
CA GLU A 29 -2.88 -5.83 18.22
C GLU A 29 -2.40 -4.40 18.08
N VAL A 30 -3.04 -3.66 17.17
CA VAL A 30 -2.88 -2.22 17.07
C VAL A 30 -3.68 -1.59 18.21
N THR A 31 -2.99 -1.15 19.26
CA THR A 31 -3.65 -0.47 20.39
C THR A 31 -4.14 0.91 19.98
N ASP A 32 -5.17 1.43 20.66
CA ASP A 32 -5.66 2.79 20.45
C ASP A 32 -4.56 3.85 20.67
N ASP A 33 -3.69 3.61 21.62
CA ASP A 33 -2.53 4.49 21.87
C ASP A 33 -1.58 4.52 20.66
N TYR A 34 -1.20 3.35 20.13
CA TYR A 34 -0.35 3.28 18.95
C TYR A 34 -1.03 3.92 17.72
N TYR A 35 -2.32 3.64 17.52
CA TYR A 35 -3.09 4.23 16.43
C TYR A 35 -3.11 5.76 16.50
N ASN A 36 -3.46 6.32 17.66
CA ASN A 36 -3.58 7.77 17.84
C ASN A 36 -2.23 8.49 17.87
N ASN A 37 -1.25 7.95 18.58
CA ASN A 37 0.01 8.65 18.86
C ASN A 37 1.12 8.36 17.84
N VAL A 38 0.97 7.31 17.02
CA VAL A 38 1.95 6.97 15.98
C VAL A 38 1.33 7.14 14.60
N ILE A 39 0.24 6.42 14.30
CA ILE A 39 -0.33 6.40 12.96
C ILE A 39 -0.97 7.76 12.61
N LEU A 40 -1.94 8.22 13.40
CA LEU A 40 -2.62 9.49 13.10
C LEU A 40 -1.66 10.69 13.14
N LYS A 41 -0.73 10.68 14.09
CA LYS A 41 0.30 11.72 14.17
C LYS A 41 1.18 11.77 12.92
N TYR A 42 1.59 10.60 12.40
CA TYR A 42 2.33 10.53 11.14
C TYR A 42 1.55 11.20 10.00
N PHE A 43 0.28 10.86 9.83
CA PHE A 43 -0.56 11.43 8.78
C PHE A 43 -0.74 12.95 8.95
N ASP A 44 -0.96 13.43 10.16
CA ASP A 44 -1.15 14.87 10.43
C ASP A 44 0.15 15.67 10.22
N GLU A 45 1.30 15.09 10.47
CA GLU A 45 2.59 15.77 10.29
C GLU A 45 3.14 15.66 8.86
N LYS A 46 2.99 14.49 8.23
CA LYS A 46 3.69 14.13 6.98
C LYS A 46 2.83 14.14 5.72
N CYS A 47 1.48 14.15 5.84
CA CYS A 47 0.58 13.99 4.70
C CYS A 47 -0.42 15.15 4.58
N LYS A 48 0.01 16.38 4.86
CA LYS A 48 -0.85 17.57 4.90
C LYS A 48 -1.40 17.94 3.52
N ALA A 49 -0.58 17.86 2.48
CA ALA A 49 -1.01 18.17 1.11
C ALA A 49 -2.00 17.12 0.60
N SER A 50 -1.78 15.83 0.93
CA SER A 50 -2.75 14.78 0.62
C SER A 50 -4.09 15.01 1.32
N LYS A 51 -4.08 15.42 2.58
CA LYS A 51 -5.29 15.78 3.33
C LYS A 51 -6.06 16.93 2.66
N ALA A 52 -5.35 17.99 2.25
CA ALA A 52 -5.97 19.13 1.58
C ALA A 52 -6.66 18.73 0.26
N VAL A 53 -5.99 17.91 -0.56
CA VAL A 53 -6.59 17.38 -1.80
C VAL A 53 -7.82 16.52 -1.52
N TYR A 54 -7.78 15.69 -0.49
CA TYR A 54 -8.92 14.87 -0.11
C TYR A 54 -10.12 15.73 0.32
N GLU A 55 -9.90 16.75 1.16
CA GLU A 55 -10.97 17.65 1.57
C GLU A 55 -11.59 18.40 0.40
N GLU A 56 -10.78 18.90 -0.52
CA GLU A 56 -11.25 19.54 -1.77
C GLU A 56 -12.02 18.54 -2.65
N SER A 57 -11.50 17.33 -2.82
CA SER A 57 -12.12 16.30 -3.67
C SER A 57 -13.51 15.91 -3.21
N LYS A 58 -13.82 15.99 -1.92
CA LYS A 58 -15.16 15.69 -1.37
C LYS A 58 -16.25 16.63 -1.88
N GLU A 59 -15.87 17.82 -2.36
CA GLU A 59 -16.82 18.78 -2.94
C GLU A 59 -17.30 18.36 -4.35
N TYR A 60 -16.51 17.53 -5.05
CA TYR A 60 -16.74 17.18 -6.45
C TYR A 60 -16.99 15.67 -6.67
N ILE A 61 -16.44 14.83 -5.82
CA ILE A 61 -16.47 13.38 -5.98
C ILE A 61 -17.07 12.73 -4.72
N PRO A 62 -18.11 11.89 -4.84
CA PRO A 62 -18.67 11.17 -3.71
C PRO A 62 -17.59 10.40 -2.93
N GLY A 63 -17.44 10.72 -1.64
CA GLY A 63 -16.40 10.15 -0.78
C GLY A 63 -14.99 10.68 -1.03
N GLY A 64 -14.79 11.65 -1.94
CA GLY A 64 -13.49 12.28 -2.22
C GLY A 64 -12.47 11.39 -2.93
N VAL A 65 -12.90 10.24 -3.49
CA VAL A 65 -12.02 9.28 -4.16
C VAL A 65 -12.61 8.78 -5.47
N GLN A 66 -11.76 8.50 -6.45
CA GLN A 66 -12.17 8.02 -7.76
C GLN A 66 -12.65 6.54 -7.78
N HIS A 67 -12.35 5.79 -6.73
CA HIS A 67 -12.69 4.37 -6.63
C HIS A 67 -12.83 3.96 -5.16
N ASN A 68 -13.75 3.05 -4.86
CA ASN A 68 -14.02 2.62 -3.49
C ASN A 68 -12.81 1.98 -2.79
N LEU A 69 -11.93 1.30 -3.52
CA LEU A 69 -10.68 0.74 -2.97
C LEU A 69 -9.63 1.81 -2.61
N ALA A 70 -9.78 3.03 -3.10
CA ALA A 70 -8.93 4.15 -2.74
C ALA A 70 -9.35 4.82 -1.43
N PHE A 71 -10.50 4.44 -0.87
CA PHE A 71 -11.00 4.98 0.39
C PHE A 71 -10.26 4.37 1.59
N ASN A 72 -9.29 5.09 2.10
CA ASN A 72 -8.45 4.66 3.22
C ASN A 72 -8.55 5.64 4.40
N LYS A 73 -8.40 5.12 5.61
CA LYS A 73 -8.35 5.93 6.84
C LYS A 73 -6.91 6.28 7.20
N PRO A 74 -6.67 7.47 7.78
CA PRO A 74 -7.63 8.54 8.12
C PRO A 74 -8.14 9.29 6.89
N PHE A 75 -7.38 9.34 5.83
CA PHE A 75 -7.70 9.88 4.49
C PHE A 75 -6.78 9.21 3.44
N PRO A 76 -7.20 9.15 2.17
CA PRO A 76 -6.37 8.62 1.11
C PRO A 76 -5.18 9.53 0.81
N MET A 77 -4.01 8.92 0.57
CA MET A 77 -2.82 9.65 0.13
C MET A 77 -2.93 10.01 -1.35
N CYS A 78 -2.56 11.24 -1.70
CA CYS A 78 -2.52 11.72 -3.07
C CYS A 78 -1.13 11.54 -3.65
N MET A 79 -0.97 10.57 -4.55
CA MET A 79 0.29 10.33 -5.25
C MET A 79 0.51 11.37 -6.34
N ALA A 80 1.69 11.99 -6.35
CA ALA A 80 2.08 13.02 -7.31
C ALA A 80 3.04 12.49 -8.38
N ARG A 81 3.83 11.45 -8.06
CA ARG A 81 4.85 10.89 -8.95
C ARG A 81 5.07 9.41 -8.66
N ALA A 82 5.47 8.68 -9.68
CA ALA A 82 5.93 7.30 -9.58
C ALA A 82 7.25 7.13 -10.34
N ASP A 83 8.08 6.20 -9.87
CA ASP A 83 9.34 5.83 -10.51
C ASP A 83 9.69 4.37 -10.17
N GLY A 84 9.55 3.48 -11.13
CA GLY A 84 9.77 2.04 -10.95
C GLY A 84 8.89 1.47 -9.82
N ALA A 85 9.51 0.99 -8.76
CA ALA A 85 8.84 0.41 -7.60
C ALA A 85 8.42 1.44 -6.53
N TYR A 86 8.61 2.72 -6.78
CA TYR A 86 8.37 3.76 -5.78
C TYR A 86 7.26 4.71 -6.18
N LEU A 87 6.44 5.09 -5.20
CA LEU A 87 5.45 6.15 -5.28
C LEU A 87 5.88 7.31 -4.40
N TYR A 88 5.52 8.51 -4.81
CA TYR A 88 5.77 9.74 -4.06
C TYR A 88 4.48 10.52 -3.93
N ASP A 89 4.09 10.87 -2.72
CA ASP A 89 2.91 11.68 -2.48
C ASP A 89 3.15 13.18 -2.74
N LYS A 90 2.10 13.98 -2.60
CA LYS A 90 2.19 15.45 -2.76
C LYS A 90 3.01 16.13 -1.67
N ASP A 91 3.25 15.45 -0.56
CA ASP A 91 4.08 15.93 0.54
C ASP A 91 5.56 15.55 0.36
N GLY A 92 5.90 14.73 -0.68
CA GLY A 92 7.25 14.30 -1.01
C GLY A 92 7.70 13.04 -0.26
N ASN A 93 6.82 12.38 0.47
CA ASN A 93 7.14 11.11 1.11
C ASN A 93 7.26 10.00 0.06
N GLN A 94 8.20 9.10 0.26
CA GLN A 94 8.45 7.95 -0.63
C GLN A 94 7.87 6.67 -0.05
N TYR A 95 7.21 5.89 -0.89
CA TYR A 95 6.60 4.60 -0.55
C TYR A 95 7.03 3.53 -1.55
N ILE A 96 7.05 2.26 -1.11
CA ILE A 96 7.21 1.12 -2.02
C ILE A 96 5.81 0.72 -2.51
N ASP A 97 5.65 0.61 -3.83
CA ASP A 97 4.39 0.27 -4.46
C ASP A 97 4.16 -1.26 -4.46
N PHE A 98 3.55 -1.78 -3.41
CA PHE A 98 3.12 -3.17 -3.35
C PHE A 98 1.76 -3.43 -4.02
N LEU A 99 1.00 -2.38 -4.31
CA LEU A 99 -0.34 -2.50 -4.88
C LEU A 99 -0.33 -2.56 -6.41
N GLN A 100 0.60 -1.84 -7.06
CA GLN A 100 0.77 -1.79 -8.51
C GLN A 100 -0.55 -1.53 -9.26
N ALA A 101 -1.33 -0.56 -8.79
CA ALA A 101 -2.65 -0.23 -9.32
C ALA A 101 -3.64 -1.43 -9.36
N GLY A 102 -3.47 -2.40 -8.46
CA GLY A 102 -4.23 -3.66 -8.44
C GLY A 102 -3.65 -4.74 -9.34
N GLY A 103 -2.39 -4.61 -9.78
CA GLY A 103 -1.62 -5.62 -10.51
C GLY A 103 -1.23 -5.31 -11.96
N PRO A 104 -1.84 -4.34 -12.68
CA PRO A 104 -1.50 -4.15 -14.10
C PRO A 104 -0.11 -3.53 -14.35
N THR A 105 0.51 -2.88 -13.37
CA THR A 105 1.79 -2.17 -13.55
C THR A 105 3.01 -3.04 -13.23
N ILE A 106 3.11 -4.22 -13.86
CA ILE A 106 4.18 -5.20 -13.61
C ILE A 106 5.59 -4.69 -13.94
N LEU A 107 5.72 -3.67 -14.78
CA LEU A 107 7.00 -3.01 -15.11
C LEU A 107 7.28 -1.81 -14.19
N GLY A 108 6.48 -1.62 -13.17
CA GLY A 108 6.49 -0.44 -12.30
C GLY A 108 5.55 0.66 -12.80
N SER A 109 5.19 1.53 -11.89
CA SER A 109 4.35 2.68 -12.22
C SER A 109 5.15 3.72 -13.01
N ASN A 110 4.50 4.36 -13.99
CA ASN A 110 5.10 5.38 -14.85
C ASN A 110 6.32 4.87 -15.64
N TYR A 111 6.23 3.67 -16.24
CA TYR A 111 7.29 3.14 -17.09
C TYR A 111 7.49 4.02 -18.33
N PRO A 112 8.74 4.45 -18.66
CA PRO A 112 8.98 5.53 -19.64
C PRO A 112 8.53 5.26 -21.07
N VAL A 113 8.27 3.98 -21.43
CA VAL A 113 7.89 3.58 -22.79
C VAL A 113 6.36 3.42 -22.93
N ILE A 114 5.62 3.47 -21.83
CA ILE A 114 4.17 3.37 -21.79
C ILE A 114 3.57 4.75 -21.50
#